data_47b2612011c3dac4c247395197e0380c
#
_entry.id   47b2612011c3dac4c247395197e0380c
#
_cell.length_a   1.000
_cell.length_b   1.000
_cell.length_c   1.000
_cell.angle_alpha   90.00
_cell.angle_beta   90.00
_cell.angle_gamma   90.00
#
_symmetry.space_group_name_H-M   'P 1'
#
loop_
_entity.id
_entity.type
_entity.pdbx_description
1 polymer ?
#
loop_
_entity_poly.entity_id
_entity_poly.type
_entity_poly.pdbx_seq_one_letter_code
_entity_poly.pdbx_strand_id
1 'polypeptide(L)'
;MFLTEYNEKQTLENTYNDGVEVGKEIGKEKGIEIGKAQGIELGKVQGIEFGERRKLIEMVYKKIKRGKTVEEIADDLEENIEVVKQIYGDINAVGINKNLEVIIEQLTMK
;
A
#
# COMPACT_ATOMS: atom_id res chain seq x y z
N MET A 1 -8.17 -33.89 55.02
CA MET A 1 -8.40 -32.45 54.94
C MET A 1 -7.25 -31.68 54.40
N PHE A 2 -6.09 -31.88 54.87
CA PHE A 2 -4.90 -31.18 54.42
C PHE A 2 -4.59 -31.41 52.95
N LEU A 3 -4.67 -32.64 52.48
CA LEU A 3 -4.43 -32.99 51.06
C LEU A 3 -5.50 -32.46 50.15
N THR A 4 -6.74 -32.34 50.63
CA THR A 4 -7.85 -31.79 49.84
C THR A 4 -7.65 -30.30 49.58
N GLU A 5 -7.25 -29.55 50.60
CA GLU A 5 -6.95 -28.12 50.46
C GLU A 5 -5.81 -27.86 49.48
N TYR A 6 -4.76 -28.65 49.52
CA TYR A 6 -3.63 -28.57 48.60
C TYR A 6 -4.08 -28.86 47.18
N ASN A 7 -4.88 -29.88 46.96
CA ASN A 7 -5.37 -30.25 45.62
C ASN A 7 -6.29 -29.16 45.01
N GLU A 8 -7.15 -28.57 45.84
CA GLU A 8 -8.03 -27.46 45.39
C GLU A 8 -7.20 -26.27 44.96
N LYS A 9 -6.20 -25.91 45.74
CA LYS A 9 -5.32 -24.77 45.41
C LYS A 9 -4.54 -25.02 44.12
N GLN A 10 -4.00 -26.22 43.93
CA GLN A 10 -3.27 -26.60 42.72
C GLN A 10 -4.18 -26.59 41.50
N THR A 11 -5.40 -27.06 41.60
CA THR A 11 -6.39 -27.05 40.53
C THR A 11 -6.72 -25.62 40.10
N LEU A 12 -6.90 -24.69 41.03
CA LEU A 12 -7.16 -23.30 40.75
C LEU A 12 -5.99 -22.62 40.02
N GLU A 13 -4.75 -22.89 40.45
CA GLU A 13 -3.56 -22.37 39.80
C GLU A 13 -3.43 -22.89 38.38
N ASN A 14 -3.67 -24.17 38.13
CA ASN A 14 -3.62 -24.77 36.80
C ASN A 14 -4.68 -24.18 35.89
N THR A 15 -5.91 -23.99 36.39
CA THR A 15 -7.01 -23.38 35.64
C THR A 15 -6.65 -21.95 35.27
N TYR A 16 -6.07 -21.18 36.17
CA TYR A 16 -5.63 -19.81 35.90
C TYR A 16 -4.57 -19.77 34.79
N ASN A 17 -3.54 -20.62 34.88
CA ASN A 17 -2.47 -20.70 33.92
C ASN A 17 -2.99 -21.10 32.53
N ASP A 18 -3.91 -22.06 32.46
CA ASP A 18 -4.56 -22.47 31.19
C ASP A 18 -5.34 -21.31 30.58
N GLY A 19 -6.06 -20.53 31.38
CA GLY A 19 -6.78 -19.36 30.93
C GLY A 19 -5.86 -18.27 30.38
N VAL A 20 -4.72 -18.04 31.01
CA VAL A 20 -3.71 -17.09 30.56
C VAL A 20 -3.13 -17.53 29.19
N GLU A 21 -2.80 -18.78 29.00
CA GLU A 21 -2.27 -19.33 27.76
C GLU A 21 -3.28 -19.21 26.62
N VAL A 22 -4.55 -19.57 26.87
CA VAL A 22 -5.64 -19.43 25.90
C VAL A 22 -5.83 -17.96 25.51
N GLY A 23 -5.79 -17.05 26.49
CA GLY A 23 -5.88 -15.62 26.24
C GLY A 23 -4.74 -15.09 25.35
N LYS A 24 -3.52 -15.56 25.59
CA LYS A 24 -2.36 -15.19 24.77
C LYS A 24 -2.50 -15.69 23.33
N GLU A 25 -2.97 -16.90 23.13
CA GLU A 25 -3.18 -17.48 21.79
C GLU A 25 -4.26 -16.72 21.04
N ILE A 26 -5.39 -16.42 21.69
CA ILE A 26 -6.48 -15.63 21.09
C ILE A 26 -5.96 -14.25 20.69
N GLY A 27 -5.21 -13.59 21.56
CA GLY A 27 -4.62 -12.29 21.27
C GLY A 27 -3.65 -12.34 20.10
N LYS A 28 -2.83 -13.37 20.01
CA LYS A 28 -1.89 -13.58 18.90
C LYS A 28 -2.63 -13.80 17.58
N GLU A 29 -3.65 -14.66 17.59
CA GLU A 29 -4.47 -14.91 16.39
C GLU A 29 -5.17 -13.65 15.90
N LYS A 30 -5.78 -12.88 16.80
CA LYS A 30 -6.41 -11.61 16.47
C LYS A 30 -5.41 -10.62 15.91
N GLY A 31 -4.22 -10.54 16.49
CA GLY A 31 -3.15 -9.68 16.02
C GLY A 31 -2.71 -10.05 14.62
N ILE A 32 -2.59 -11.33 14.29
CA ILE A 32 -2.24 -11.81 12.96
C ILE A 32 -3.36 -11.46 11.96
N GLU A 33 -4.62 -11.68 12.30
CA GLU A 33 -5.75 -11.33 11.44
C GLU A 33 -5.79 -9.84 11.14
N ILE A 34 -5.66 -8.99 12.16
CA ILE A 34 -5.64 -7.53 12.00
C ILE A 34 -4.47 -7.12 11.11
N GLY A 35 -3.28 -7.67 11.36
CA GLY A 35 -2.09 -7.39 10.57
C GLY A 35 -2.25 -7.77 9.10
N LYS A 36 -2.85 -8.94 8.83
CA LYS A 36 -3.14 -9.38 7.46
C LYS A 36 -4.14 -8.46 6.77
N ALA A 37 -5.22 -8.11 7.47
CA ALA A 37 -6.24 -7.21 6.92
C ALA A 37 -5.66 -5.84 6.60
N GLN A 38 -4.85 -5.28 7.48
CA GLN A 38 -4.17 -3.99 7.27
C GLN A 38 -3.18 -4.08 6.11
N GLY A 39 -2.43 -5.18 6.00
CA GLY A 39 -1.49 -5.40 4.91
C GLY A 39 -2.16 -5.50 3.55
N ILE A 40 -3.29 -6.21 3.48
CA ILE A 40 -4.08 -6.33 2.25
C ILE A 40 -4.63 -4.96 1.84
N GLU A 41 -5.19 -4.20 2.78
CA GLU A 41 -5.73 -2.86 2.52
C GLU A 41 -4.63 -1.92 2.04
N LEU A 42 -3.48 -1.90 2.71
CA LEU A 42 -2.34 -1.07 2.30
C LEU A 42 -1.85 -1.47 0.91
N GLY A 43 -1.77 -2.76 0.62
CA GLY A 43 -1.38 -3.26 -0.70
C GLY A 43 -2.35 -2.85 -1.79
N LYS A 44 -3.65 -2.87 -1.52
CA LYS A 44 -4.68 -2.39 -2.45
C LYS A 44 -4.53 -0.90 -2.74
N VAL A 45 -4.37 -0.09 -1.69
CA VAL A 45 -4.19 1.36 -1.83
C VAL A 45 -2.94 1.67 -2.65
N GLN A 46 -1.82 1.04 -2.35
CA GLN A 46 -0.57 1.22 -3.08
C GLN A 46 -0.70 0.78 -4.55
N GLY A 47 -1.41 -0.32 -4.80
CA GLY A 47 -1.67 -0.81 -6.15
C GLY A 47 -2.52 0.14 -6.97
N ILE A 48 -3.56 0.72 -6.36
CA ILE A 48 -4.42 1.71 -7.02
C ILE A 48 -3.61 2.97 -7.34
N GLU A 49 -2.86 3.49 -6.39
CA GLU A 49 -2.00 4.67 -6.59
C GLU A 49 -0.98 4.45 -7.70
N PHE A 50 -0.34 3.29 -7.73
CA PHE A 50 0.61 2.92 -8.76
C PHE A 50 -0.06 2.88 -10.14
N GLY A 51 -1.23 2.23 -10.24
CA GLY A 51 -1.99 2.14 -11.48
C GLY A 51 -2.46 3.50 -12.00
N GLU A 52 -2.93 4.37 -11.11
CA GLU A 52 -3.36 5.73 -11.45
C GLU A 52 -2.18 6.57 -11.96
N ARG A 53 -1.04 6.48 -11.27
CA ARG A 53 0.17 7.19 -11.67
C ARG A 53 0.67 6.73 -13.04
N ARG A 54 0.70 5.42 -13.26
CA ARG A 54 1.09 4.82 -14.55
C ARG A 54 0.18 5.33 -15.68
N LYS A 55 -1.12 5.32 -15.45
CA LYS A 55 -2.11 5.80 -16.42
C LYS A 55 -1.93 7.28 -16.72
N LEU A 56 -1.69 8.08 -15.70
CA LEU A 56 -1.47 9.52 -15.86
C LEU A 56 -0.20 9.79 -16.68
N ILE A 57 0.90 9.09 -16.40
CA ILE A 57 2.14 9.19 -17.18
C ILE A 57 1.88 8.83 -18.64
N GLU A 58 1.14 7.76 -18.88
CA GLU A 58 0.78 7.32 -20.24
C GLU A 58 -0.03 8.39 -20.98
N MET A 59 -1.03 8.96 -20.32
CA MET A 59 -1.87 10.02 -20.92
C MET A 59 -1.06 11.29 -21.23
N VAL A 60 -0.21 11.71 -20.30
CA VAL A 60 0.67 12.87 -20.51
C VAL A 60 1.62 12.61 -21.67
N TYR A 61 2.22 11.43 -21.72
CA TYR A 61 3.12 11.03 -22.81
C TYR A 61 2.43 11.15 -24.18
N LYS A 62 1.23 10.60 -24.29
CA LYS A 62 0.47 10.66 -25.55
C LYS A 62 0.18 12.10 -25.98
N LYS A 63 -0.14 12.96 -25.02
CA LYS A 63 -0.41 14.38 -25.28
C LYS A 63 0.86 15.12 -25.70
N ILE A 64 2.00 14.82 -25.10
CA ILE A 64 3.29 15.37 -25.49
C ILE A 64 3.59 14.99 -26.94
N LYS A 65 3.36 13.73 -27.32
CA LYS A 65 3.56 13.26 -28.69
C LYS A 65 2.68 13.99 -29.71
N ARG A 66 1.54 14.52 -29.27
CA ARG A 66 0.65 15.34 -30.11
C ARG A 66 1.06 16.80 -30.16
N GLY A 67 2.16 17.18 -29.50
CA GLY A 67 2.66 18.54 -29.47
C GLY A 67 1.91 19.49 -28.56
N LYS A 68 1.17 18.95 -27.57
CA LYS A 68 0.40 19.76 -26.63
C LYS A 68 1.30 20.39 -25.57
N THR A 69 0.93 21.59 -25.13
CA THR A 69 1.64 22.29 -24.04
C THR A 69 1.21 21.74 -22.67
N VAL A 70 1.99 22.05 -21.63
CA VAL A 70 1.65 21.65 -20.26
C VAL A 70 0.27 22.14 -19.86
N GLU A 71 -0.07 23.37 -20.20
CA GLU A 71 -1.36 24.00 -19.89
C GLU A 71 -2.51 23.28 -20.62
N GLU A 72 -2.32 22.95 -21.88
CA GLU A 72 -3.32 22.22 -22.68
C GLU A 72 -3.53 20.81 -22.13
N ILE A 73 -2.44 20.14 -21.73
CA ILE A 73 -2.52 18.78 -21.16
C ILE A 73 -3.25 18.80 -19.82
N ALA A 74 -2.91 19.75 -18.94
CA ALA A 74 -3.58 19.90 -17.65
C ALA A 74 -5.08 20.14 -17.81
N ASP A 75 -5.46 20.97 -18.77
CA ASP A 75 -6.86 21.26 -19.07
C ASP A 75 -7.57 20.03 -19.64
N ASP A 76 -6.96 19.37 -20.64
CA ASP A 76 -7.52 18.17 -21.26
C ASP A 76 -7.76 17.03 -20.26
N LEU A 77 -6.86 16.84 -19.31
CA LEU A 77 -6.92 15.77 -18.32
C LEU A 77 -7.66 16.18 -17.04
N GLU A 78 -8.02 17.45 -16.92
CA GLU A 78 -8.63 18.01 -15.72
C GLU A 78 -7.76 17.75 -14.48
N GLU A 79 -6.45 17.84 -14.67
CA GLU A 79 -5.45 17.61 -13.62
C GLU A 79 -4.79 18.91 -13.16
N ASN A 80 -4.22 18.87 -11.96
CA ASN A 80 -3.45 19.99 -11.44
C ASN A 80 -2.24 20.23 -12.33
N ILE A 81 -2.05 21.48 -12.75
CA ILE A 81 -0.96 21.88 -13.66
C ILE A 81 0.42 21.56 -13.08
N GLU A 82 0.60 21.66 -11.78
CA GLU A 82 1.88 21.36 -11.12
C GLU A 82 2.23 19.87 -11.27
N VAL A 83 1.23 18.99 -11.14
CA VAL A 83 1.41 17.54 -11.32
C VAL A 83 1.78 17.22 -12.77
N VAL A 84 1.05 17.81 -13.73
CA VAL A 84 1.32 17.63 -15.17
C VAL A 84 2.70 18.17 -15.53
N LYS A 85 3.07 19.32 -15.00
CA LYS A 85 4.37 19.96 -15.23
C LYS A 85 5.50 19.07 -14.74
N GLN A 86 5.35 18.46 -13.57
CA GLN A 86 6.32 17.53 -13.00
C GLN A 86 6.50 16.31 -13.91
N ILE A 87 5.40 15.70 -14.33
CA ILE A 87 5.42 14.50 -15.18
C ILE A 87 5.99 14.86 -16.56
N TYR A 88 5.60 15.98 -17.12
CA TYR A 88 6.12 16.49 -18.40
C TYR A 88 7.64 16.63 -18.36
N GLY A 89 8.14 17.27 -17.31
CA GLY A 89 9.59 17.43 -17.12
C GLY A 89 10.33 16.11 -16.95
N ASP A 90 9.74 15.18 -16.18
CA ASP A 90 10.31 13.85 -15.95
C ASP A 90 10.38 13.03 -17.24
N ILE A 91 9.33 13.06 -18.06
CA ILE A 91 9.30 12.36 -19.36
C ILE A 91 10.37 12.92 -20.29
N ASN A 92 10.50 14.24 -20.35
CA ASN A 92 11.53 14.87 -21.18
C ASN A 92 12.94 14.57 -20.68
N ALA A 93 13.15 14.47 -19.38
CA ALA A 93 14.43 14.11 -18.76
C ALA A 93 14.85 12.67 -19.13
N VAL A 94 13.90 11.74 -19.16
CA VAL A 94 14.16 10.37 -19.61
C VAL A 94 14.38 10.32 -21.11
N GLY A 95 13.57 11.06 -21.87
CA GLY A 95 13.64 11.14 -23.33
C GLY A 95 12.34 10.70 -23.98
N ILE A 96 11.66 11.65 -24.61
CA ILE A 96 10.34 11.43 -25.23
C ILE A 96 10.38 10.38 -26.36
N ASN A 97 11.55 10.15 -26.95
CA ASN A 97 11.72 9.17 -28.02
C ASN A 97 11.92 7.75 -27.53
N LYS A 98 12.06 7.57 -26.23
CA LYS A 98 12.18 6.24 -25.64
C LYS A 98 10.83 5.54 -25.60
N ASN A 99 10.85 4.20 -25.52
CA ASN A 99 9.64 3.40 -25.39
C ASN A 99 8.86 3.82 -24.11
N LEU A 100 7.55 3.93 -24.26
CA LEU A 100 6.66 4.30 -23.14
C LEU A 100 6.86 3.39 -21.92
N GLU A 101 7.00 2.08 -22.12
CA GLU A 101 7.23 1.13 -21.01
C GLU A 101 8.53 1.44 -20.25
N VAL A 102 9.58 1.83 -20.95
CA VAL A 102 10.86 2.23 -20.33
C VAL A 102 10.66 3.51 -19.51
N ILE A 103 9.94 4.48 -20.06
CA ILE A 103 9.65 5.75 -19.39
C ILE A 103 8.85 5.49 -18.11
N ILE A 104 7.78 4.70 -18.20
CA ILE A 104 6.95 4.35 -17.05
C ILE A 104 7.78 3.64 -15.98
N GLU A 105 8.59 2.68 -16.39
CA GLU A 105 9.47 1.94 -15.47
C GLU A 105 10.41 2.89 -14.71
N GLN A 106 11.07 3.78 -15.40
CA GLN A 106 12.01 4.73 -14.77
C GLN A 106 11.30 5.71 -13.84
N LEU A 107 10.09 6.15 -14.17
CA LEU A 107 9.35 7.10 -13.36
C LEU A 107 8.63 6.46 -12.17
N THR A 108 8.34 5.17 -12.22
CA THR A 108 7.62 4.46 -11.15
C THR A 108 8.53 3.69 -10.20
N MET A 109 9.77 3.43 -10.56
CA MET A 109 10.72 2.66 -9.74
C MET A 109 11.56 3.52 -8.79
N LYS A 110 11.19 4.74 -8.57
CA LYS A 110 11.88 5.63 -7.61
C LYS A 110 11.32 5.53 -6.20
#